data_d8b2bd3d07e504773a38fdc00fab5397
#
_entry.id   d8b2bd3d07e504773a38fdc00fab5397
#
_cell.length_a   1.000
_cell.length_b   1.000
_cell.length_c   1.000
_cell.angle_alpha   90.00
_cell.angle_beta   90.00
_cell.angle_gamma   90.00
#
_symmetry.space_group_name_H-M   'P 1'
#
loop_
_entity.id
_entity.type
_entity.pdbx_description
1 polymer ?
#
loop_
_entity_poly.entity_id
_entity_poly.type
_entity_poly.pdbx_seq_one_letter_code
_entity_poly.pdbx_strand_id
1 'polypeptide(L)'
;MRHLMSPLDFSVEELDKLLDLANDIEKHPDKYAHACDGKKLATCFYEPSTRTRLSFEAAMLNLGGSVLGFHSADSSSASKGESVSDTIRVISCYADICAMRHPKEGAPLVASEKSRIPVINAGDGGHQHPTQTLADLLTIRSIKGRLNNITIGFCGDLKLGRTVHSLINALIRYDNVRIVLISPEELKVPDYVRDDVLRANNIEFKEVEKLEDAMGELDVLYMTRVQKERFFNEEDYVRLKDFYSDKGEDGACKG
;
A
#
# COMPACT_ATOMS: atom_id res chain seq x y z
N MET A 1 -12.66 -3.27 -19.09
CA MET A 1 -11.30 -2.79 -18.77
C MET A 1 -11.04 -3.08 -17.31
N ARG A 2 -9.82 -3.48 -16.92
CA ARG A 2 -9.49 -3.79 -15.54
C ARG A 2 -8.70 -2.65 -14.91
N HIS A 3 -9.00 -2.31 -13.67
CA HIS A 3 -8.32 -1.29 -12.87
C HIS A 3 -7.74 -1.95 -11.62
N LEU A 4 -6.84 -1.27 -10.92
CA LEU A 4 -6.34 -1.67 -9.60
C LEU A 4 -6.72 -0.60 -8.58
N MET A 5 -7.85 -0.77 -7.92
CA MET A 5 -8.32 0.12 -6.85
C MET A 5 -7.98 -0.43 -5.47
N SER A 6 -8.02 -1.75 -5.33
CA SER A 6 -7.75 -2.50 -4.10
C SER A 6 -7.01 -3.81 -4.43
N PRO A 7 -6.20 -4.37 -3.53
CA PRO A 7 -5.67 -5.73 -3.70
C PRO A 7 -6.77 -6.79 -3.87
N LEU A 8 -7.98 -6.50 -3.40
CA LEU A 8 -9.15 -7.37 -3.52
C LEU A 8 -9.75 -7.43 -4.94
N ASP A 9 -9.31 -6.57 -5.86
CA ASP A 9 -9.73 -6.60 -7.27
C ASP A 9 -9.19 -7.82 -8.04
N PHE A 10 -8.27 -8.55 -7.42
CA PHE A 10 -7.66 -9.75 -7.96
C PHE A 10 -7.99 -10.98 -7.10
N SER A 11 -8.16 -12.15 -7.72
CA SER A 11 -8.21 -13.41 -6.97
C SER A 11 -6.83 -13.72 -6.35
N VAL A 12 -6.77 -14.70 -5.43
CA VAL A 12 -5.48 -15.12 -4.84
C VAL A 12 -4.56 -15.67 -5.93
N GLU A 13 -5.10 -16.48 -6.85
CA GLU A 13 -4.33 -17.04 -7.97
C GLU A 13 -3.80 -15.97 -8.92
N GLU A 14 -4.53 -14.88 -9.09
CA GLU A 14 -4.10 -13.73 -9.89
C GLU A 14 -3.03 -12.93 -9.17
N LEU A 15 -3.17 -12.74 -7.85
CA LEU A 15 -2.13 -12.11 -7.02
C LEU A 15 -0.84 -12.92 -7.08
N ASP A 16 -0.92 -14.24 -6.93
CA ASP A 16 0.26 -15.11 -6.98
C ASP A 16 0.97 -15.01 -8.35
N LYS A 17 0.21 -14.98 -9.46
CA LYS A 17 0.78 -14.75 -10.78
C LYS A 17 1.45 -13.37 -10.93
N LEU A 18 0.85 -12.33 -10.34
CA LEU A 18 1.47 -10.99 -10.34
C LEU A 18 2.77 -10.98 -9.53
N LEU A 19 2.79 -11.64 -8.37
CA LEU A 19 3.98 -11.76 -7.55
C LEU A 19 5.07 -12.63 -8.22
N ASP A 20 4.68 -13.69 -8.95
CA ASP A 20 5.62 -14.50 -9.76
C ASP A 20 6.23 -13.67 -10.87
N LEU A 21 5.40 -12.89 -11.58
CA LEU A 21 5.89 -11.99 -12.64
C LEU A 21 6.84 -10.93 -12.07
N ALA A 22 6.53 -10.36 -10.90
CA ALA A 22 7.39 -9.38 -10.24
C ALA A 22 8.76 -9.98 -9.89
N ASN A 23 8.79 -11.20 -9.34
CA ASN A 23 10.04 -11.94 -9.08
C ASN A 23 10.83 -12.26 -10.37
N ASP A 24 10.14 -12.60 -11.48
CA ASP A 24 10.82 -12.86 -12.74
C ASP A 24 11.40 -11.58 -13.35
N ILE A 25 10.70 -10.45 -13.24
CA ILE A 25 11.20 -9.13 -13.66
C ILE A 25 12.44 -8.74 -12.84
N GLU A 26 12.41 -8.93 -11.52
CA GLU A 26 13.54 -8.62 -10.64
C GLU A 26 14.79 -9.43 -11.00
N LYS A 27 14.62 -10.72 -11.29
CA LYS A 27 15.74 -11.62 -11.63
C LYS A 27 16.24 -11.48 -13.08
N HIS A 28 15.38 -11.07 -13.99
CA HIS A 28 15.66 -11.01 -15.41
C HIS A 28 15.18 -9.69 -16.03
N PRO A 29 15.66 -8.51 -15.56
CA PRO A 29 15.14 -7.21 -15.99
C PRO A 29 15.29 -7.00 -17.51
N ASP A 30 16.38 -7.46 -18.11
CA ASP A 30 16.64 -7.31 -19.55
C ASP A 30 15.58 -8.00 -20.42
N LYS A 31 14.97 -9.09 -19.95
CA LYS A 31 13.88 -9.79 -20.63
C LYS A 31 12.67 -8.89 -20.85
N TYR A 32 12.49 -7.91 -19.97
CA TYR A 32 11.32 -7.03 -19.94
C TYR A 32 11.61 -5.59 -20.39
N ALA A 33 12.85 -5.26 -20.73
CA ALA A 33 13.29 -3.91 -21.09
C ALA A 33 12.49 -3.28 -22.24
N HIS A 34 11.82 -4.07 -23.06
CA HIS A 34 11.01 -3.65 -24.21
C HIS A 34 9.52 -4.01 -24.08
N ALA A 35 9.06 -4.45 -22.89
CA ALA A 35 7.69 -4.91 -22.69
C ALA A 35 6.63 -3.79 -22.86
N CYS A 36 7.03 -2.54 -22.69
CA CYS A 36 6.17 -1.37 -22.81
C CYS A 36 6.63 -0.40 -23.92
N ASP A 37 7.36 -0.86 -24.94
CA ASP A 37 7.76 -0.03 -26.08
C ASP A 37 6.54 0.68 -26.70
N GLY A 38 6.65 1.98 -26.90
CA GLY A 38 5.58 2.82 -27.44
C GLY A 38 4.40 3.09 -26.49
N LYS A 39 4.39 2.54 -25.27
CA LYS A 39 3.38 2.79 -24.26
C LYS A 39 3.70 4.00 -23.40
N LYS A 40 2.66 4.66 -22.87
CA LYS A 40 2.77 5.85 -22.04
C LYS A 40 2.03 5.65 -20.72
N LEU A 41 2.74 5.85 -19.62
CA LEU A 41 2.16 5.95 -18.28
C LEU A 41 1.88 7.42 -17.95
N ALA A 42 0.65 7.72 -17.53
CA ALA A 42 0.37 8.99 -16.89
C ALA A 42 0.49 8.87 -15.36
N THR A 43 1.31 9.73 -14.73
CA THR A 43 1.38 9.87 -13.26
C THR A 43 0.61 11.12 -12.84
N CYS A 44 -0.64 10.92 -12.35
CA CYS A 44 -1.54 11.98 -11.92
C CYS A 44 -1.54 12.09 -10.40
N PHE A 45 -0.61 12.89 -9.86
CA PHE A 45 -0.41 13.04 -8.42
C PHE A 45 -0.96 14.37 -7.94
N TYR A 46 -2.10 14.34 -7.24
CA TYR A 46 -2.77 15.51 -6.67
C TYR A 46 -2.19 15.92 -5.31
N GLU A 47 -1.38 15.06 -4.70
CA GLU A 47 -0.61 15.34 -3.50
C GLU A 47 0.84 14.89 -3.67
N PRO A 48 1.81 15.55 -3.02
CA PRO A 48 3.22 15.17 -3.12
C PRO A 48 3.49 13.74 -2.65
N SER A 49 4.20 12.97 -3.46
CA SER A 49 4.69 11.64 -3.08
C SER A 49 5.91 11.26 -3.91
N THR A 50 7.08 11.56 -3.41
CA THR A 50 8.34 11.35 -4.13
C THR A 50 8.59 9.88 -4.45
N ARG A 51 8.56 9.01 -3.44
CA ARG A 51 8.87 7.57 -3.64
C ARG A 51 7.89 6.90 -4.57
N THR A 52 6.58 7.03 -4.32
CA THR A 52 5.55 6.34 -5.11
C THR A 52 5.58 6.81 -6.57
N ARG A 53 5.69 8.12 -6.82
CA ARG A 53 5.75 8.64 -8.18
C ARG A 53 6.98 8.14 -8.93
N LEU A 54 8.16 8.31 -8.34
CA LEU A 54 9.41 7.89 -8.98
C LEU A 54 9.48 6.38 -9.21
N SER A 55 8.89 5.55 -8.33
CA SER A 55 8.84 4.10 -8.57
C SER A 55 7.96 3.73 -9.76
N PHE A 56 6.82 4.37 -9.96
CA PHE A 56 5.99 4.16 -11.16
C PHE A 56 6.69 4.63 -12.43
N GLU A 57 7.31 5.82 -12.39
CA GLU A 57 8.02 6.39 -13.54
C GLU A 57 9.23 5.54 -13.92
N ALA A 58 10.05 5.15 -12.93
CA ALA A 58 11.19 4.28 -13.15
C ALA A 58 10.78 2.91 -13.70
N ALA A 59 9.72 2.30 -13.16
CA ALA A 59 9.21 1.03 -13.66
C ALA A 59 8.81 1.12 -15.14
N MET A 60 8.08 2.16 -15.53
CA MET A 60 7.67 2.34 -16.92
C MET A 60 8.86 2.57 -17.86
N LEU A 61 9.83 3.38 -17.43
CA LEU A 61 11.06 3.62 -18.21
C LEU A 61 11.91 2.35 -18.35
N ASN A 62 12.05 1.57 -17.27
CA ASN A 62 12.80 0.31 -17.30
C ASN A 62 12.13 -0.76 -18.21
N LEU A 63 10.84 -0.62 -18.46
CA LEU A 63 10.08 -1.48 -19.38
C LEU A 63 10.08 -0.95 -20.85
N GLY A 64 10.81 0.12 -21.15
CA GLY A 64 10.90 0.71 -22.50
C GLY A 64 9.81 1.71 -22.84
N GLY A 65 8.92 2.03 -21.90
CA GLY A 65 7.85 2.99 -22.11
C GLY A 65 8.24 4.44 -21.83
N SER A 66 7.27 5.32 -21.87
CA SER A 66 7.43 6.75 -21.62
C SER A 66 6.48 7.21 -20.52
N VAL A 67 6.80 8.35 -19.87
CA VAL A 67 6.00 8.91 -18.79
C VAL A 67 5.56 10.32 -19.09
N LEU A 68 4.37 10.69 -18.63
CA LEU A 68 3.84 12.05 -18.62
C LEU A 68 3.00 12.24 -17.34
N GLY A 69 2.68 13.47 -16.98
CA GLY A 69 1.81 13.70 -15.83
C GLY A 69 2.14 14.96 -15.06
N PHE A 70 1.64 15.03 -13.83
CA PHE A 70 1.85 16.14 -12.90
C PHE A 70 2.09 15.61 -11.48
N HIS A 71 2.72 16.45 -10.64
CA HIS A 71 3.18 16.05 -9.30
C HIS A 71 2.42 16.71 -8.14
N SER A 72 1.51 17.64 -8.46
CA SER A 72 0.63 18.30 -7.48
C SER A 72 -0.64 18.82 -8.18
N ALA A 73 -1.70 19.03 -7.42
CA ALA A 73 -2.91 19.67 -7.94
C ALA A 73 -2.63 21.05 -8.52
N ASP A 74 -1.74 21.82 -7.87
CA ASP A 74 -1.38 23.18 -8.28
C ASP A 74 -0.67 23.24 -9.65
N SER A 75 0.02 22.16 -10.04
CA SER A 75 0.66 22.04 -11.35
C SER A 75 -0.25 21.48 -12.45
N SER A 76 -1.55 21.38 -12.19
CA SER A 76 -2.54 20.83 -13.10
C SER A 76 -3.78 21.73 -13.22
N SER A 77 -4.69 21.42 -14.15
CA SER A 77 -5.97 22.12 -14.31
C SER A 77 -6.90 21.95 -13.10
N ALA A 78 -6.61 21.05 -12.17
CA ALA A 78 -7.35 20.93 -10.91
C ALA A 78 -7.31 22.23 -10.09
N SER A 79 -6.22 23.00 -10.16
CA SER A 79 -6.10 24.32 -9.54
C SER A 79 -7.12 25.34 -10.08
N LYS A 80 -7.66 25.08 -11.28
CA LYS A 80 -8.71 25.90 -11.93
C LYS A 80 -10.10 25.30 -11.78
N GLY A 81 -10.27 24.24 -10.95
CA GLY A 81 -11.56 23.59 -10.69
C GLY A 81 -11.90 22.44 -11.63
N GLU A 82 -10.97 21.94 -12.45
CA GLU A 82 -11.22 20.75 -13.26
C GLU A 82 -11.46 19.53 -12.37
N SER A 83 -12.51 18.78 -12.67
CA SER A 83 -12.85 17.59 -11.92
C SER A 83 -11.92 16.41 -12.24
N VAL A 84 -11.74 15.46 -11.28
CA VAL A 84 -11.02 14.21 -11.51
C VAL A 84 -11.59 13.45 -12.72
N SER A 85 -12.91 13.49 -12.90
CA SER A 85 -13.60 12.84 -14.03
C SER A 85 -13.22 13.45 -15.37
N ASP A 86 -13.05 14.74 -15.45
CA ASP A 86 -12.67 15.42 -16.69
C ASP A 86 -11.18 15.27 -16.94
N THR A 87 -10.35 15.41 -15.91
CA THR A 87 -8.91 15.16 -16.00
C THR A 87 -8.63 13.77 -16.57
N ILE A 88 -9.26 12.71 -16.06
CA ILE A 88 -8.98 11.35 -16.54
C ILE A 88 -9.45 11.11 -17.97
N ARG A 89 -10.52 11.76 -18.41
CA ARG A 89 -10.97 11.70 -19.80
C ARG A 89 -9.93 12.30 -20.75
N VAL A 90 -9.37 13.45 -20.36
CA VAL A 90 -8.29 14.11 -21.14
C VAL A 90 -7.03 13.24 -21.13
N ILE A 91 -6.60 12.77 -19.97
CA ILE A 91 -5.41 11.89 -19.83
C ILE A 91 -5.57 10.61 -20.66
N SER A 92 -6.79 10.06 -20.73
CA SER A 92 -7.09 8.87 -21.56
C SER A 92 -6.87 9.08 -23.05
N CYS A 93 -6.74 10.33 -23.52
CA CYS A 93 -6.39 10.63 -24.91
C CYS A 93 -4.86 10.63 -25.16
N TYR A 94 -4.05 10.67 -24.10
CA TYR A 94 -2.61 10.85 -24.21
C TYR A 94 -1.80 9.65 -23.72
N ALA A 95 -2.36 8.84 -22.84
CA ALA A 95 -1.67 7.73 -22.18
C ALA A 95 -2.39 6.39 -22.39
N ASP A 96 -1.67 5.30 -22.16
CA ASP A 96 -2.18 3.92 -22.22
C ASP A 96 -2.58 3.38 -20.83
N ILE A 97 -2.05 3.95 -19.76
CA ILE A 97 -2.33 3.59 -18.37
C ILE A 97 -2.11 4.82 -17.47
N CYS A 98 -2.83 4.90 -16.36
CA CYS A 98 -2.71 6.00 -15.40
C CYS A 98 -2.46 5.48 -13.99
N ALA A 99 -1.43 5.99 -13.31
CA ALA A 99 -1.25 5.89 -11.87
C ALA A 99 -1.73 7.18 -11.21
N MET A 100 -2.79 7.08 -10.40
CA MET A 100 -3.42 8.24 -9.76
C MET A 100 -3.24 8.19 -8.25
N ARG A 101 -2.71 9.29 -7.67
CA ARG A 101 -2.67 9.54 -6.23
C ARG A 101 -3.49 10.77 -5.87
N HIS A 102 -4.36 10.65 -4.88
CA HIS A 102 -5.28 11.72 -4.52
C HIS A 102 -5.48 11.82 -3.01
N PRO A 103 -5.60 13.04 -2.40
CA PRO A 103 -5.85 13.20 -0.97
C PRO A 103 -7.28 12.78 -0.56
N LYS A 104 -8.24 12.79 -1.48
CA LYS A 104 -9.63 12.36 -1.20
C LYS A 104 -9.79 10.88 -1.47
N GLU A 105 -10.37 10.18 -0.50
CA GLU A 105 -10.74 8.77 -0.60
C GLU A 105 -11.73 8.53 -1.76
N GLY A 106 -11.54 7.43 -2.49
CA GLY A 106 -12.38 7.06 -3.63
C GLY A 106 -12.15 7.85 -4.92
N ALA A 107 -11.31 8.89 -4.94
CA ALA A 107 -11.07 9.66 -6.16
C ALA A 107 -10.51 8.82 -7.34
N PRO A 108 -9.55 7.89 -7.14
CA PRO A 108 -9.12 6.97 -8.20
C PRO A 108 -10.24 6.04 -8.69
N LEU A 109 -11.17 5.64 -7.81
CA LEU A 109 -12.34 4.84 -8.20
C LEU A 109 -13.26 5.65 -9.12
N VAL A 110 -13.57 6.90 -8.76
CA VAL A 110 -14.35 7.82 -9.63
C VAL A 110 -13.66 8.03 -10.98
N ALA A 111 -12.32 8.17 -10.98
CA ALA A 111 -11.55 8.26 -12.21
C ALA A 111 -11.69 6.98 -13.05
N SER A 112 -11.60 5.80 -12.44
CA SER A 112 -11.69 4.52 -13.15
C SER A 112 -13.01 4.34 -13.90
N GLU A 113 -14.12 4.80 -13.31
CA GLU A 113 -15.45 4.76 -13.94
C GLU A 113 -15.57 5.62 -15.21
N LYS A 114 -14.77 6.66 -15.33
CA LYS A 114 -14.78 7.62 -16.45
C LYS A 114 -13.63 7.45 -17.42
N SER A 115 -12.67 6.62 -17.07
CA SER A 115 -11.45 6.37 -17.84
C SER A 115 -11.69 5.47 -19.05
N ARG A 116 -10.90 5.70 -20.11
CA ARG A 116 -10.78 4.82 -21.28
C ARG A 116 -9.50 3.98 -21.25
N ILE A 117 -8.69 4.13 -20.21
CA ILE A 117 -7.43 3.41 -19.99
C ILE A 117 -7.44 2.81 -18.58
N PRO A 118 -6.64 1.77 -18.29
CA PRO A 118 -6.47 1.26 -16.94
C PRO A 118 -6.03 2.35 -15.97
N VAL A 119 -6.61 2.34 -14.76
CA VAL A 119 -6.22 3.22 -13.66
C VAL A 119 -5.71 2.38 -12.51
N ILE A 120 -4.56 2.80 -11.96
CA ILE A 120 -3.96 2.24 -10.77
C ILE A 120 -4.10 3.27 -9.64
N ASN A 121 -4.69 2.86 -8.52
CA ASN A 121 -4.71 3.65 -7.29
C ASN A 121 -3.29 3.65 -6.67
N ALA A 122 -2.62 4.79 -6.74
CA ALA A 122 -1.30 5.00 -6.14
C ALA A 122 -1.37 5.59 -4.71
N GLY A 123 -2.55 5.50 -4.09
CA GLY A 123 -2.89 5.97 -2.75
C GLY A 123 -4.00 7.02 -2.77
N ASP A 124 -5.05 6.81 -1.98
CA ASP A 124 -6.19 7.70 -1.85
C ASP A 124 -6.46 8.06 -0.38
N GLY A 125 -5.95 9.17 0.06
CA GLY A 125 -6.13 9.67 1.42
C GLY A 125 -5.71 8.66 2.51
N GLY A 126 -6.60 8.40 3.45
CA GLY A 126 -6.44 7.41 4.52
C GLY A 126 -6.88 5.98 4.16
N HIS A 127 -7.46 5.78 2.98
CA HIS A 127 -8.23 4.59 2.62
C HIS A 127 -7.36 3.44 2.09
N GLN A 128 -6.81 3.53 0.88
CA GLN A 128 -6.12 2.42 0.22
C GLN A 128 -4.74 2.80 -0.33
N HIS A 129 -3.84 1.81 -0.37
CA HIS A 129 -2.57 1.89 -1.08
C HIS A 129 -2.22 0.52 -1.69
N PRO A 130 -2.96 0.07 -2.70
CA PRO A 130 -2.89 -1.31 -3.19
C PRO A 130 -1.49 -1.73 -3.66
N THR A 131 -0.74 -0.82 -4.27
CA THR A 131 0.62 -1.14 -4.73
C THR A 131 1.62 -1.31 -3.59
N GLN A 132 1.41 -0.64 -2.44
CA GLN A 132 2.20 -0.93 -1.24
C GLN A 132 1.88 -2.34 -0.72
N THR A 133 0.61 -2.71 -0.67
CA THR A 133 0.21 -4.07 -0.25
C THR A 133 0.82 -5.14 -1.15
N LEU A 134 0.86 -4.93 -2.48
CA LEU A 134 1.52 -5.87 -3.40
C LEU A 134 3.02 -5.97 -3.14
N ALA A 135 3.69 -4.85 -2.84
CA ALA A 135 5.12 -4.85 -2.49
C ALA A 135 5.38 -5.58 -1.16
N ASP A 136 4.51 -5.38 -0.16
CA ASP A 136 4.60 -6.07 1.14
C ASP A 136 4.41 -7.58 0.97
N LEU A 137 3.38 -8.02 0.22
CA LEU A 137 3.17 -9.44 -0.10
C LEU A 137 4.36 -10.05 -0.84
N LEU A 138 4.92 -9.33 -1.83
CA LEU A 138 6.10 -9.77 -2.55
C LEU A 138 7.29 -9.94 -1.62
N THR A 139 7.54 -8.98 -0.73
CA THR A 139 8.62 -9.02 0.25
C THR A 139 8.48 -10.23 1.19
N ILE A 140 7.29 -10.42 1.77
CA ILE A 140 7.02 -11.57 2.65
C ILE A 140 7.25 -12.87 1.90
N ARG A 141 6.70 -13.02 0.70
CA ARG A 141 6.84 -14.24 -0.11
C ARG A 141 8.28 -14.49 -0.53
N SER A 142 9.03 -13.46 -0.91
CA SER A 142 10.43 -13.60 -1.32
C SER A 142 11.33 -14.07 -0.17
N ILE A 143 11.07 -13.60 1.06
CA ILE A 143 11.88 -13.94 2.24
C ILE A 143 11.42 -15.26 2.86
N LYS A 144 10.11 -15.49 3.01
CA LYS A 144 9.55 -16.66 3.69
C LYS A 144 9.22 -17.83 2.76
N GLY A 145 9.23 -17.61 1.44
CA GLY A 145 8.87 -18.61 0.42
C GLY A 145 7.37 -18.90 0.33
N ARG A 146 6.54 -18.27 1.17
CA ARG A 146 5.11 -18.54 1.29
C ARG A 146 4.34 -17.34 1.82
N LEU A 147 3.01 -17.33 1.62
CA LEU A 147 2.04 -16.40 2.24
C LEU A 147 1.00 -17.14 3.10
N ASN A 148 0.93 -18.47 2.98
CA ASN A 148 0.11 -19.32 3.85
C ASN A 148 0.91 -19.85 5.04
N ASN A 149 0.23 -20.37 6.07
CA ASN A 149 0.85 -20.92 7.28
C ASN A 149 1.87 -19.95 7.91
N ILE A 150 1.50 -18.69 8.08
CA ILE A 150 2.36 -17.66 8.67
C ILE A 150 1.67 -16.97 9.84
N THR A 151 2.48 -16.59 10.83
CA THR A 151 2.07 -15.69 11.91
C THR A 151 2.70 -14.32 11.67
N ILE A 152 1.88 -13.31 11.46
CA ILE A 152 2.34 -11.93 11.22
C ILE A 152 1.91 -11.01 12.37
N GLY A 153 2.87 -10.29 12.94
CA GLY A 153 2.64 -9.24 13.93
C GLY A 153 2.58 -7.88 13.25
N PHE A 154 1.51 -7.14 13.51
CA PHE A 154 1.41 -5.72 13.13
C PHE A 154 1.66 -4.88 14.37
N CYS A 155 2.66 -4.01 14.34
CA CYS A 155 3.10 -3.24 15.50
C CYS A 155 3.13 -1.74 15.21
N GLY A 156 2.58 -0.93 16.12
CA GLY A 156 2.60 0.52 16.08
C GLY A 156 1.22 1.17 15.96
N ASP A 157 1.04 2.11 15.03
CA ASP A 157 -0.26 2.77 14.78
C ASP A 157 -1.16 1.87 13.92
N LEU A 158 -1.94 1.02 14.58
CA LEU A 158 -2.88 0.15 13.89
C LEU A 158 -4.23 0.82 13.64
N LYS A 159 -4.51 1.94 14.32
CA LYS A 159 -5.77 2.67 14.19
C LYS A 159 -5.88 3.41 12.87
N LEU A 160 -4.82 4.13 12.49
CA LEU A 160 -4.78 4.99 11.31
C LEU A 160 -3.91 4.41 10.20
N GLY A 161 -3.35 3.21 10.41
CA GLY A 161 -2.44 2.53 9.50
C GLY A 161 -3.14 1.91 8.30
N ARG A 162 -3.50 2.71 7.26
CA ARG A 162 -4.13 2.19 6.03
C ARG A 162 -3.39 1.02 5.38
N THR A 163 -2.04 1.01 5.44
CA THR A 163 -1.24 -0.08 4.89
C THR A 163 -1.41 -1.36 5.69
N VAL A 164 -1.57 -1.25 7.02
CA VAL A 164 -1.93 -2.37 7.91
C VAL A 164 -3.27 -2.95 7.50
N HIS A 165 -4.31 -2.12 7.40
CA HIS A 165 -5.67 -2.59 7.07
C HIS A 165 -5.70 -3.25 5.68
N SER A 166 -5.04 -2.65 4.68
CA SER A 166 -4.97 -3.21 3.32
C SER A 166 -4.21 -4.54 3.29
N LEU A 167 -3.10 -4.65 4.04
CA LEU A 167 -2.31 -5.87 4.09
C LEU A 167 -3.04 -6.99 4.85
N ILE A 168 -3.73 -6.68 5.96
CA ILE A 168 -4.61 -7.62 6.66
C ILE A 168 -5.65 -8.19 5.68
N ASN A 169 -6.38 -7.32 4.98
CA ASN A 169 -7.42 -7.74 4.01
C ASN A 169 -6.86 -8.63 2.89
N ALA A 170 -5.63 -8.43 2.47
CA ALA A 170 -5.00 -9.27 1.46
C ALA A 170 -4.56 -10.63 2.04
N LEU A 171 -3.94 -10.63 3.22
CA LEU A 171 -3.37 -11.82 3.85
C LEU A 171 -4.40 -12.83 4.34
N ILE A 172 -5.54 -12.36 4.89
CA ILE A 172 -6.61 -13.26 5.37
C ILE A 172 -7.23 -14.14 4.30
N ARG A 173 -6.88 -13.94 3.05
CA ARG A 173 -7.32 -14.73 1.88
C ARG A 173 -6.42 -15.95 1.64
N TYR A 174 -5.29 -16.03 2.33
CA TYR A 174 -4.37 -17.15 2.32
C TYR A 174 -4.65 -18.09 3.51
N ASP A 175 -4.40 -19.38 3.33
CA ASP A 175 -4.72 -20.40 4.34
C ASP A 175 -3.81 -20.29 5.58
N ASN A 176 -4.39 -20.55 6.76
CA ASN A 176 -3.69 -20.61 8.04
C ASN A 176 -2.82 -19.37 8.33
N VAL A 177 -3.34 -18.19 8.03
CA VAL A 177 -2.72 -16.93 8.45
C VAL A 177 -3.20 -16.59 9.84
N ARG A 178 -2.27 -16.38 10.76
CA ARG A 178 -2.52 -15.89 12.12
C ARG A 178 -2.02 -14.47 12.27
N ILE A 179 -2.81 -13.62 12.92
CA ILE A 179 -2.51 -12.20 13.07
C ILE A 179 -2.29 -11.86 14.53
N VAL A 180 -1.22 -11.13 14.83
CA VAL A 180 -0.95 -10.56 16.14
C VAL A 180 -0.95 -9.04 16.03
N LEU A 181 -1.87 -8.39 16.75
CA LEU A 181 -2.04 -6.95 16.76
C LEU A 181 -1.33 -6.39 17.99
N ILE A 182 -0.28 -5.61 17.77
CA ILE A 182 0.61 -5.13 18.83
C ILE A 182 0.52 -3.61 18.87
N SER A 183 -0.23 -3.08 19.82
CA SER A 183 -0.44 -1.63 19.95
C SER A 183 -0.90 -1.22 21.34
N PRO A 184 -0.59 0.01 21.77
CA PRO A 184 -1.24 0.58 22.95
C PRO A 184 -2.74 0.74 22.70
N GLU A 185 -3.53 0.87 23.76
CA GLU A 185 -5.00 0.92 23.72
C GLU A 185 -5.52 1.98 22.72
N GLU A 186 -4.88 3.14 22.68
CA GLU A 186 -5.29 4.28 21.87
C GLU A 186 -5.06 4.09 20.36
N LEU A 187 -4.16 3.16 20.00
CA LEU A 187 -3.74 2.88 18.63
C LEU A 187 -4.19 1.51 18.11
N LYS A 188 -5.11 0.85 18.82
CA LYS A 188 -5.71 -0.42 18.38
C LYS A 188 -6.40 -0.30 17.04
N VAL A 189 -6.46 -1.40 16.31
CA VAL A 189 -7.24 -1.48 15.07
C VAL A 189 -8.69 -1.08 15.32
N PRO A 190 -9.33 -0.38 14.37
CA PRO A 190 -10.75 -0.06 14.46
C PRO A 190 -11.63 -1.33 14.57
N ASP A 191 -12.79 -1.18 15.21
CA ASP A 191 -13.72 -2.31 15.40
C ASP A 191 -14.09 -3.02 14.09
N TYR A 192 -14.26 -2.26 12.98
CA TYR A 192 -14.58 -2.87 11.70
C TYR A 192 -13.48 -3.83 11.19
N VAL A 193 -12.20 -3.55 11.47
CA VAL A 193 -11.11 -4.48 11.10
C VAL A 193 -11.17 -5.73 11.95
N ARG A 194 -11.39 -5.55 13.27
CA ARG A 194 -11.47 -6.66 14.20
C ARG A 194 -12.71 -7.54 13.95
N ASP A 195 -13.88 -6.92 13.78
CA ASP A 195 -15.16 -7.62 13.76
C ASP A 195 -15.58 -8.03 12.34
N ASP A 196 -15.52 -7.10 11.36
CA ASP A 196 -16.01 -7.35 10.00
C ASP A 196 -14.94 -8.02 9.10
N VAL A 197 -13.65 -7.87 9.45
CA VAL A 197 -12.56 -8.48 8.67
C VAL A 197 -12.03 -9.74 9.36
N LEU A 198 -11.54 -9.65 10.59
CA LEU A 198 -10.90 -10.81 11.22
C LEU A 198 -11.91 -11.82 11.74
N ARG A 199 -12.85 -11.42 12.59
CA ARG A 199 -13.85 -12.34 13.18
C ARG A 199 -14.80 -12.91 12.14
N ALA A 200 -15.32 -12.08 11.24
CA ALA A 200 -16.25 -12.53 10.21
C ALA A 200 -15.64 -13.58 9.25
N ASN A 201 -14.32 -13.55 9.07
CA ASN A 201 -13.59 -14.53 8.26
C ASN A 201 -12.95 -15.66 9.09
N ASN A 202 -13.28 -15.78 10.38
CA ASN A 202 -12.74 -16.80 11.30
C ASN A 202 -11.20 -16.82 11.36
N ILE A 203 -10.56 -15.66 11.25
CA ILE A 203 -9.12 -15.54 11.34
C ILE A 203 -8.68 -15.64 12.81
N GLU A 204 -7.70 -16.49 13.07
CA GLU A 204 -7.07 -16.54 14.39
C GLU A 204 -6.26 -15.26 14.61
N PHE A 205 -6.62 -14.49 15.65
CA PHE A 205 -5.85 -13.31 16.02
C PHE A 205 -5.81 -13.12 17.53
N LYS A 206 -4.78 -12.39 17.99
CA LYS A 206 -4.70 -11.88 19.36
C LYS A 206 -4.26 -10.42 19.37
N GLU A 207 -4.60 -9.72 20.44
CA GLU A 207 -4.18 -8.36 20.72
C GLU A 207 -3.25 -8.36 21.92
N VAL A 208 -2.11 -7.71 21.79
CA VAL A 208 -1.14 -7.51 22.88
C VAL A 208 -0.64 -6.06 22.87
N GLU A 209 -0.20 -5.59 24.01
CA GLU A 209 0.33 -4.25 24.14
C GLU A 209 1.86 -4.21 23.96
N LYS A 210 2.55 -5.25 24.45
CA LYS A 210 4.01 -5.31 24.41
C LYS A 210 4.51 -6.21 23.29
N LEU A 211 5.53 -5.73 22.59
CA LEU A 211 6.15 -6.47 21.48
C LEU A 211 6.78 -7.78 21.97
N GLU A 212 7.39 -7.75 23.15
CA GLU A 212 8.09 -8.89 23.75
C GLU A 212 7.14 -10.09 23.99
N ASP A 213 5.85 -9.83 24.26
CA ASP A 213 4.85 -10.88 24.48
C ASP A 213 4.47 -11.65 23.20
N ALA A 214 4.91 -11.16 22.05
CA ALA A 214 4.59 -11.75 20.75
C ALA A 214 5.81 -12.25 19.95
N MET A 215 7.00 -11.71 20.18
CA MET A 215 8.18 -11.93 19.33
C MET A 215 8.51 -13.41 19.07
N GLY A 216 8.31 -14.27 20.06
CA GLY A 216 8.67 -15.69 19.95
C GLY A 216 7.79 -16.51 19.00
N GLU A 217 6.64 -16.00 18.57
CA GLU A 217 5.69 -16.70 17.71
C GLU A 217 5.57 -16.12 16.30
N LEU A 218 6.23 -14.96 16.03
CA LEU A 218 6.08 -14.27 14.75
C LEU A 218 7.00 -14.84 13.67
N ASP A 219 6.45 -15.11 12.50
CA ASP A 219 7.22 -15.31 11.26
C ASP A 219 7.65 -13.98 10.66
N VAL A 220 6.78 -12.96 10.78
CA VAL A 220 6.94 -11.62 10.20
C VAL A 220 6.53 -10.58 11.22
N LEU A 221 7.32 -9.53 11.36
CA LEU A 221 6.97 -8.34 12.12
C LEU A 221 6.83 -7.14 11.17
N TYR A 222 5.61 -6.60 11.07
CA TYR A 222 5.28 -5.42 10.28
C TYR A 222 5.21 -4.19 11.20
N MET A 223 6.25 -3.37 11.16
CA MET A 223 6.33 -2.17 11.99
C MET A 223 5.73 -0.97 11.27
N THR A 224 4.83 -0.24 11.93
CA THR A 224 4.35 1.06 11.45
C THR A 224 4.87 2.18 12.33
N ARG A 225 5.14 3.33 11.72
CA ARG A 225 5.48 4.53 12.48
C ARG A 225 4.23 5.19 13.04
N VAL A 226 4.35 5.80 14.19
CA VAL A 226 3.34 6.72 14.74
C VAL A 226 3.45 8.05 13.98
N GLN A 227 2.40 8.44 13.26
CA GLN A 227 2.41 9.61 12.35
C GLN A 227 1.92 10.86 13.08
N LYS A 228 2.82 11.83 13.34
CA LYS A 228 2.53 13.09 14.05
C LYS A 228 1.35 13.85 13.42
N GLU A 229 1.32 13.89 12.10
CA GLU A 229 0.32 14.61 11.30
C GLU A 229 -1.13 14.11 11.47
N ARG A 230 -1.33 12.99 12.17
CA ARG A 230 -2.64 12.37 12.40
C ARG A 230 -3.16 12.52 13.83
N PHE A 231 -2.36 13.11 14.73
CA PHE A 231 -2.77 13.36 16.11
C PHE A 231 -3.37 14.76 16.26
N PHE A 232 -4.52 14.84 16.90
CA PHE A 232 -5.14 16.10 17.28
C PHE A 232 -4.42 16.78 18.46
N ASN A 233 -3.74 15.98 19.32
CA ASN A 233 -3.00 16.44 20.49
C ASN A 233 -1.53 16.05 20.37
N GLU A 234 -0.64 17.05 20.46
CA GLU A 234 0.80 16.83 20.39
C GLU A 234 1.34 16.05 21.61
N GLU A 235 0.70 16.16 22.76
CA GLU A 235 1.09 15.42 23.98
C GLU A 235 0.91 13.91 23.78
N ASP A 236 -0.18 13.48 23.17
CA ASP A 236 -0.43 12.07 22.85
C ASP A 236 0.59 11.53 21.86
N TYR A 237 0.94 12.31 20.84
CA TYR A 237 1.99 11.93 19.91
C TYR A 237 3.34 11.77 20.61
N VAL A 238 3.73 12.73 21.46
CA VAL A 238 5.02 12.67 22.19
C VAL A 238 5.08 11.44 23.11
N ARG A 239 3.96 11.07 23.74
CA ARG A 239 3.86 9.88 24.62
C ARG A 239 3.99 8.58 23.81
N LEU A 240 3.41 8.50 22.61
CA LEU A 240 3.27 7.26 21.85
C LEU A 240 4.35 7.06 20.77
N LYS A 241 5.02 8.14 20.33
CA LYS A 241 6.00 8.07 19.22
C LYS A 241 7.16 7.11 19.45
N ASP A 242 7.59 6.96 20.69
CA ASP A 242 8.73 6.13 21.10
C ASP A 242 8.29 4.84 21.82
N PHE A 243 7.00 4.50 21.83
CA PHE A 243 6.45 3.38 22.58
C PHE A 243 7.10 2.03 22.18
N TYR A 244 7.46 1.88 20.91
CA TYR A 244 8.14 0.70 20.38
C TYR A 244 9.54 1.01 19.86
N SER A 245 10.12 2.18 20.15
CA SER A 245 11.51 2.43 19.84
C SER A 245 12.35 1.60 20.79
N ASP A 246 13.13 0.70 20.24
CA ASP A 246 14.11 -0.09 20.98
C ASP A 246 15.15 0.88 21.57
N LYS A 247 15.00 1.18 22.85
CA LYS A 247 16.07 1.80 23.62
C LYS A 247 17.04 0.69 24.00
N GLY A 248 17.72 0.12 22.99
CA GLY A 248 18.92 -0.65 23.24
C GLY A 248 19.87 0.21 24.06
N GLU A 249 20.40 -0.34 25.13
CA GLU A 249 21.31 0.34 26.06
C GLU A 249 22.57 0.93 25.39
N ASP A 250 22.76 0.73 24.09
CA ASP A 250 23.82 1.30 23.28
C ASP A 250 23.23 1.86 21.97
N GLY A 251 23.09 3.19 21.90
CA GLY A 251 22.48 3.95 20.82
C GLY A 251 23.03 3.76 19.40
N ALA A 252 22.95 2.55 18.87
CA ALA A 252 23.27 2.23 17.49
C ALA A 252 22.15 1.40 16.85
N CYS A 253 21.27 2.05 16.08
CA CYS A 253 20.50 1.38 15.04
C CYS A 253 21.50 0.73 14.06
N LYS A 254 21.64 -0.60 14.11
CA LYS A 254 22.26 -1.34 13.01
C LYS A 254 21.19 -1.54 11.94
N GLY A 255 21.37 -0.89 10.79
CA GLY A 255 20.55 -0.94 9.58
C GLY A 255 20.48 -2.31 8.90
#